data_0f3693c7f711d670bff784fb1079bb04
#
_entry.id   0f3693c7f711d670bff784fb1079bb04
#
_cell.length_a   1.000
_cell.length_b   1.000
_cell.length_c   1.000
_cell.angle_alpha   90.00
_cell.angle_beta   90.00
_cell.angle_gamma   90.00
#
_symmetry.space_group_name_H-M   'P 1'
#
loop_
_entity.id
_entity.type
_entity.pdbx_description
1 polymer ?
#
loop_
_entity_poly.entity_id
_entity_poly.type
_entity_poly.pdbx_seq_one_letter_code
_entity_poly.pdbx_strand_id
1 'polypeptide(L)'
;MAEFQYTARELTGREVTGVLNAGSQGEAASSLAGQSLFPLSIVLADEEVRQQKYAGRKVKSRLLATFFSQLADLLRSGVPLLRSLDLLDRQIKVGSLKLVLGEVRNRVADGTPLATALGQHPRVFNDLVVSMVRAGEEGGFLEDVLKRIATFTDHQEDLKGRVLGAIAYPAFLVVTGFTVVTVMIVWFVPKFEPIFDRLKTQGELPWATTTLLGISGFLQQPLVEGSGAQAWMLILLAVVGIGFGGMMWSRTEAGQWLTDRLRLKLNVIRSLATARFCRILGTLLHNGVPILNSLRIAKDASGNMVLAGAINTAADSVQDGKSLAGPLGASGEFADEIVEMIAVGEESNNLEQVLIN
;
A
#
# COMPACT_ATOMS: atom_id res chain seq x y z
N MET A 1 14.11 30.48 24.21
CA MET A 1 14.47 29.28 25.00
C MET A 1 13.68 28.15 24.43
N ALA A 2 14.32 27.05 24.10
CA ALA A 2 13.66 25.86 23.57
C ALA A 2 13.36 24.89 24.73
N GLU A 3 12.24 24.17 24.62
CA GLU A 3 11.82 23.19 25.60
C GLU A 3 12.42 21.83 25.23
N PHE A 4 13.25 21.26 26.12
CA PHE A 4 13.91 19.98 25.95
C PHE A 4 13.28 18.95 26.87
N GLN A 5 12.88 17.83 26.33
CA GLN A 5 12.50 16.64 27.09
C GLN A 5 13.76 15.79 27.29
N TYR A 6 13.97 15.35 28.52
CA TYR A 6 15.13 14.52 28.86
C TYR A 6 14.73 13.21 29.54
N THR A 7 15.53 12.20 29.29
CA THR A 7 15.59 10.99 30.07
C THR A 7 16.99 10.93 30.68
N ALA A 8 17.06 10.89 32.00
CA ALA A 8 18.32 10.89 32.73
C ALA A 8 18.31 9.81 33.81
N ARG A 9 19.49 9.38 34.23
CA ARG A 9 19.65 8.40 35.31
C ARG A 9 20.25 9.09 36.54
N GLU A 10 19.63 8.85 37.72
CA GLU A 10 20.14 9.26 38.99
C GLU A 10 21.34 8.40 39.40
N LEU A 11 22.12 8.86 40.37
CA LEU A 11 23.19 8.09 41.03
C LEU A 11 22.70 6.78 41.68
N THR A 12 21.41 6.72 42.00
CA THR A 12 20.72 5.52 42.52
C THR A 12 20.43 4.46 41.44
N GLY A 13 20.66 4.78 40.15
CA GLY A 13 20.35 3.92 39.01
C GLY A 13 18.92 4.07 38.49
N ARG A 14 18.08 4.89 39.12
CA ARG A 14 16.68 5.14 38.68
C ARG A 14 16.64 6.05 37.47
N GLU A 15 15.81 5.72 36.53
CA GLU A 15 15.54 6.58 35.34
C GLU A 15 14.45 7.61 35.67
N VAL A 16 14.74 8.86 35.33
CA VAL A 16 13.85 10.02 35.54
C VAL A 16 13.66 10.70 34.20
N THR A 17 12.42 10.98 33.86
CA THR A 17 12.05 11.78 32.68
C THR A 17 11.48 13.11 33.09
N GLY A 18 11.81 14.17 32.38
CA GLY A 18 11.30 15.50 32.67
C GLY A 18 11.50 16.45 31.47
N VAL A 19 11.09 17.69 31.67
CA VAL A 19 11.21 18.75 30.67
C VAL A 19 12.00 19.89 31.28
N LEU A 20 12.93 20.47 30.51
CA LEU A 20 13.69 21.64 30.92
C LEU A 20 13.81 22.65 29.77
N ASN A 21 13.86 23.94 30.11
CA ASN A 21 14.07 25.03 29.17
C ASN A 21 15.55 25.40 29.09
N ALA A 22 16.14 25.34 27.89
CA ALA A 22 17.53 25.70 27.64
C ALA A 22 17.69 26.39 26.28
N GLY A 23 18.78 27.10 26.08
CA GLY A 23 19.09 27.72 24.80
C GLY A 23 19.71 26.75 23.80
N SER A 24 20.32 25.65 24.28
CA SER A 24 20.92 24.60 23.47
C SER A 24 20.91 23.24 24.18
N GLN A 25 21.10 22.16 23.41
CA GLN A 25 21.20 20.80 23.95
C GLN A 25 22.41 20.65 24.92
N GLY A 26 23.52 21.36 24.67
CA GLY A 26 24.68 21.37 25.54
C GLY A 26 24.41 22.07 26.88
N GLU A 27 23.65 23.16 26.88
CA GLU A 27 23.20 23.84 28.08
C GLU A 27 22.21 22.99 28.89
N ALA A 28 21.31 22.27 28.20
CA ALA A 28 20.42 21.31 28.85
C ALA A 28 21.22 20.18 29.55
N ALA A 29 22.23 19.64 28.87
CA ALA A 29 23.08 18.59 29.44
C ALA A 29 23.86 19.08 30.65
N SER A 30 24.44 20.28 30.61
CA SER A 30 25.17 20.87 31.76
C SER A 30 24.24 21.18 32.92
N SER A 31 23.02 21.63 32.68
CA SER A 31 22.01 21.86 33.72
C SER A 31 21.60 20.56 34.41
N LEU A 32 21.43 19.46 33.69
CA LEU A 32 21.13 18.14 34.24
C LEU A 32 22.31 17.57 35.07
N ALA A 33 23.54 17.74 34.56
CA ALA A 33 24.75 17.34 35.27
C ALA A 33 24.88 18.10 36.61
N GLY A 34 24.53 19.39 36.65
CA GLY A 34 24.47 20.18 37.88
C GLY A 34 23.43 19.67 38.91
N GLN A 35 22.42 18.91 38.47
CA GLN A 35 21.41 18.27 39.31
C GLN A 35 21.74 16.81 39.64
N SER A 36 22.97 16.37 39.39
CA SER A 36 23.41 14.97 39.56
C SER A 36 22.61 13.96 38.73
N LEU A 37 22.08 14.39 37.60
CA LEU A 37 21.35 13.59 36.63
C LEU A 37 22.24 13.33 35.42
N PHE A 38 22.44 12.06 35.09
CA PHE A 38 23.22 11.66 33.92
C PHE A 38 22.27 11.51 32.73
N PRO A 39 22.33 12.42 31.73
CA PRO A 39 21.41 12.38 30.60
C PRO A 39 21.68 11.16 29.71
N LEU A 40 20.66 10.34 29.49
CA LEU A 40 20.65 9.24 28.53
C LEU A 40 20.16 9.73 27.17
N SER A 41 19.19 10.64 27.18
CA SER A 41 18.64 11.26 25.97
C SER A 41 18.16 12.67 26.29
N ILE A 42 18.44 13.62 25.39
CA ILE A 42 17.92 15.00 25.43
C ILE A 42 17.40 15.32 24.04
N VAL A 43 16.11 15.57 23.92
CA VAL A 43 15.42 15.82 22.64
C VAL A 43 14.58 17.11 22.78
N LEU A 44 14.45 17.89 21.73
CA LEU A 44 13.49 18.99 21.71
C LEU A 44 12.07 18.45 21.90
N ALA A 45 11.30 18.99 22.83
CA ALA A 45 9.93 18.58 23.12
C ALA A 45 9.04 18.58 21.85
N ASP A 46 9.26 19.57 20.96
CA ASP A 46 8.63 19.64 19.64
C ASP A 46 9.03 18.49 18.70
N GLU A 47 10.23 17.93 18.84
CA GLU A 47 10.68 16.79 18.04
C GLU A 47 10.03 15.47 18.48
N GLU A 48 9.86 15.26 19.77
CA GLU A 48 9.17 14.06 20.27
C GLU A 48 7.68 14.03 19.88
N VAL A 49 6.99 15.17 20.01
CA VAL A 49 5.60 15.31 19.53
C VAL A 49 5.52 15.09 18.03
N ARG A 50 6.51 15.55 17.27
CA ARG A 50 6.61 15.27 15.82
C ARG A 50 6.91 13.82 15.56
N GLN A 51 7.82 13.18 16.29
CA GLN A 51 8.14 11.76 16.17
C GLN A 51 6.89 10.90 16.42
N GLN A 52 6.16 11.14 17.50
CA GLN A 52 4.91 10.43 17.80
C GLN A 52 3.84 10.66 16.70
N LYS A 53 3.74 11.88 16.16
CA LYS A 53 2.80 12.22 15.08
C LYS A 53 3.10 11.48 13.77
N TYR A 54 4.36 11.18 13.49
CA TYR A 54 4.79 10.49 12.27
C TYR A 54 5.05 8.99 12.48
N ALA A 55 5.14 8.52 13.73
CA ALA A 55 5.30 7.11 14.04
C ALA A 55 4.11 6.32 13.48
N GLY A 56 4.42 5.31 12.66
CA GLY A 56 3.41 4.43 12.05
C GLY A 56 2.67 4.97 10.84
N ARG A 57 2.94 6.19 10.36
CA ARG A 57 2.38 6.70 9.09
C ARG A 57 3.07 6.04 7.89
N LYS A 58 2.27 5.70 6.86
CA LYS A 58 2.81 5.22 5.58
C LYS A 58 3.67 6.30 4.91
N VAL A 59 4.82 5.90 4.41
CA VAL A 59 5.68 6.74 3.57
C VAL A 59 5.12 6.75 2.15
N LYS A 60 5.18 7.91 1.48
CA LYS A 60 4.76 8.01 0.07
C LYS A 60 5.75 7.23 -0.81
N SER A 61 5.24 6.38 -1.70
CA SER A 61 6.04 5.54 -2.59
C SER A 61 7.06 6.34 -3.41
N ARG A 62 6.69 7.52 -3.89
CA ARG A 62 7.58 8.41 -4.64
C ARG A 62 8.81 8.85 -3.82
N LEU A 63 8.63 9.05 -2.51
CA LEU A 63 9.73 9.42 -1.61
C LEU A 63 10.68 8.24 -1.38
N LEU A 64 10.12 7.01 -1.33
CA LEU A 64 10.91 5.78 -1.27
C LEU A 64 11.69 5.54 -2.56
N ALA A 65 11.05 5.73 -3.73
CA ALA A 65 11.72 5.61 -5.02
C ALA A 65 12.91 6.59 -5.13
N THR A 66 12.71 7.86 -4.73
CA THR A 66 13.78 8.86 -4.69
C THR A 66 14.90 8.45 -3.73
N PHE A 67 14.56 7.96 -2.53
CA PHE A 67 15.55 7.48 -1.56
C PHE A 67 16.39 6.33 -2.11
N PHE A 68 15.76 5.30 -2.67
CA PHE A 68 16.49 4.16 -3.25
C PHE A 68 17.33 4.56 -4.46
N SER A 69 16.85 5.47 -5.32
CA SER A 69 17.63 5.98 -6.44
C SER A 69 18.86 6.73 -5.97
N GLN A 70 18.72 7.62 -5.00
CA GLN A 70 19.85 8.40 -4.46
C GLN A 70 20.85 7.50 -3.73
N LEU A 71 20.37 6.50 -2.98
CA LEU A 71 21.25 5.53 -2.32
C LEU A 71 22.03 4.72 -3.35
N ALA A 72 21.38 4.24 -4.42
CA ALA A 72 22.02 3.54 -5.52
C ALA A 72 23.10 4.40 -6.20
N ASP A 73 22.77 5.66 -6.49
CA ASP A 73 23.68 6.58 -7.18
C ASP A 73 24.93 6.91 -6.30
N LEU A 74 24.76 7.04 -4.97
CA LEU A 74 25.87 7.22 -4.02
C LEU A 74 26.78 5.98 -3.95
N LEU A 75 26.19 4.78 -3.84
CA LEU A 75 26.94 3.52 -3.80
C LEU A 75 27.70 3.30 -5.10
N ARG A 76 27.07 3.53 -6.26
CA ARG A 76 27.70 3.46 -7.58
C ARG A 76 28.88 4.44 -7.74
N SER A 77 28.81 5.58 -7.05
CA SER A 77 29.91 6.55 -6.99
C SER A 77 31.03 6.15 -6.02
N GLY A 78 30.95 4.98 -5.40
CA GLY A 78 31.96 4.46 -4.46
C GLY A 78 31.82 5.00 -3.02
N VAL A 79 30.72 5.69 -2.69
CA VAL A 79 30.48 6.16 -1.32
C VAL A 79 30.06 4.97 -0.44
N PRO A 80 30.73 4.72 0.71
CA PRO A 80 30.37 3.63 1.61
C PRO A 80 28.92 3.70 2.08
N LEU A 81 28.26 2.55 2.26
CA LEU A 81 26.83 2.43 2.60
C LEU A 81 26.43 3.29 3.82
N LEU A 82 27.17 3.17 4.92
CA LEU A 82 26.87 3.93 6.14
C LEU A 82 26.96 5.45 5.90
N ARG A 83 27.94 5.90 5.11
CA ARG A 83 28.08 7.31 4.76
C ARG A 83 26.94 7.78 3.86
N SER A 84 26.51 6.97 2.93
CA SER A 84 25.38 7.25 2.05
C SER A 84 24.08 7.39 2.85
N LEU A 85 23.84 6.48 3.80
CA LEU A 85 22.69 6.56 4.71
C LEU A 85 22.74 7.84 5.59
N ASP A 86 23.90 8.21 6.12
CA ASP A 86 24.06 9.44 6.90
C ASP A 86 23.76 10.71 6.09
N LEU A 87 24.22 10.76 4.83
CA LEU A 87 23.94 11.88 3.93
C LEU A 87 22.44 11.99 3.64
N LEU A 88 21.79 10.88 3.32
CA LEU A 88 20.35 10.85 3.00
C LEU A 88 19.49 11.13 4.24
N ASP A 89 19.90 10.65 5.42
CA ASP A 89 19.24 10.95 6.68
C ASP A 89 19.26 12.45 6.99
N ARG A 90 20.37 13.14 6.74
CA ARG A 90 20.50 14.61 6.91
C ARG A 90 19.68 15.39 5.90
N GLN A 91 19.51 14.87 4.68
CA GLN A 91 18.76 15.53 3.60
C GLN A 91 17.25 15.52 3.89
N ILE A 92 16.73 14.46 4.52
CA ILE A 92 15.31 14.34 4.84
C ILE A 92 15.04 15.09 6.15
N LYS A 93 14.34 16.22 6.05
CA LYS A 93 14.14 17.13 7.19
C LYS A 93 13.04 16.66 8.16
N VAL A 94 11.94 16.06 7.66
CA VAL A 94 10.76 15.70 8.49
C VAL A 94 10.00 14.54 7.85
N GLY A 95 9.34 13.72 8.68
CA GLY A 95 8.38 12.71 8.25
C GLY A 95 8.71 11.30 8.73
N SER A 96 7.82 10.36 8.45
CA SER A 96 7.98 8.94 8.84
C SER A 96 9.26 8.33 8.27
N LEU A 97 9.68 8.73 7.06
CA LEU A 97 10.90 8.21 6.45
C LEU A 97 12.15 8.66 7.22
N LYS A 98 12.18 9.90 7.73
CA LYS A 98 13.29 10.41 8.56
C LYS A 98 13.53 9.55 9.80
N LEU A 99 12.45 9.21 10.51
CA LEU A 99 12.52 8.39 11.72
C LEU A 99 13.06 6.99 11.41
N VAL A 100 12.47 6.36 10.38
CA VAL A 100 12.85 5.00 9.97
C VAL A 100 14.29 4.96 9.48
N LEU A 101 14.73 5.95 8.68
CA LEU A 101 16.11 6.00 8.19
C LEU A 101 17.12 6.23 9.32
N GLY A 102 16.79 7.04 10.33
CA GLY A 102 17.63 7.19 11.50
C GLY A 102 17.86 5.87 12.24
N GLU A 103 16.79 5.07 12.41
CA GLU A 103 16.89 3.74 13.03
C GLU A 103 17.68 2.77 12.14
N VAL A 104 17.39 2.71 10.83
CA VAL A 104 18.11 1.87 9.87
C VAL A 104 19.60 2.21 9.87
N ARG A 105 19.95 3.51 9.79
CA ARG A 105 21.33 3.98 9.85
C ARG A 105 22.05 3.52 11.12
N ASN A 106 21.43 3.69 12.29
CA ASN A 106 22.02 3.30 13.55
C ASN A 106 22.29 1.78 13.61
N ARG A 107 21.34 0.95 13.15
CA ARG A 107 21.52 -0.51 13.09
C ARG A 107 22.62 -0.95 12.12
N VAL A 108 22.70 -0.27 10.96
CA VAL A 108 23.79 -0.54 10.01
C VAL A 108 25.15 -0.10 10.59
N ALA A 109 25.18 1.00 11.37
CA ALA A 109 26.38 1.41 12.10
C ALA A 109 26.81 0.38 13.16
N ASP A 110 25.84 -0.31 13.80
CA ASP A 110 26.05 -1.41 14.74
C ASP A 110 26.41 -2.75 14.04
N GLY A 111 26.58 -2.76 12.71
CA GLY A 111 26.96 -3.93 11.92
C GLY A 111 25.79 -4.81 11.48
N THR A 112 24.54 -4.38 11.66
CA THR A 112 23.38 -5.14 11.14
C THR A 112 23.32 -5.02 9.63
N PRO A 113 23.10 -6.12 8.87
CA PRO A 113 22.89 -6.07 7.42
C PRO A 113 21.72 -5.15 7.05
N LEU A 114 21.86 -4.40 5.92
CA LEU A 114 20.86 -3.43 5.47
C LEU A 114 19.48 -4.08 5.30
N ALA A 115 19.42 -5.25 4.65
CA ALA A 115 18.17 -6.00 4.46
C ALA A 115 17.47 -6.31 5.78
N THR A 116 18.21 -6.69 6.81
CA THR A 116 17.67 -7.00 8.14
C THR A 116 17.18 -5.73 8.84
N ALA A 117 17.91 -4.63 8.73
CA ALA A 117 17.51 -3.34 9.30
C ALA A 117 16.21 -2.81 8.64
N LEU A 118 16.09 -2.91 7.30
CA LEU A 118 14.87 -2.53 6.58
C LEU A 118 13.68 -3.41 6.93
N GLY A 119 13.89 -4.72 7.10
CA GLY A 119 12.85 -5.70 7.44
C GLY A 119 12.13 -5.44 8.77
N GLN A 120 12.71 -4.64 9.65
CA GLN A 120 12.07 -4.25 10.91
C GLN A 120 10.99 -3.18 10.74
N HIS A 121 10.88 -2.61 9.54
CA HIS A 121 9.89 -1.59 9.19
C HIS A 121 8.94 -2.04 8.07
N PRO A 122 8.13 -3.12 8.26
CA PRO A 122 7.30 -3.72 7.20
C PRO A 122 6.21 -2.79 6.68
N ARG A 123 5.85 -1.74 7.44
CA ARG A 123 4.91 -0.70 6.99
C ARG A 123 5.50 0.26 5.95
N VAL A 124 6.83 0.35 5.88
CA VAL A 124 7.57 1.23 4.98
C VAL A 124 8.22 0.44 3.86
N PHE A 125 8.88 -0.66 4.19
CA PHE A 125 9.56 -1.56 3.26
C PHE A 125 8.83 -2.89 3.23
N ASN A 126 8.27 -3.24 2.08
CA ASN A 126 7.58 -4.51 1.89
C ASN A 126 8.60 -5.66 1.75
N ASP A 127 8.11 -6.90 1.90
CA ASP A 127 8.95 -8.09 1.86
C ASP A 127 9.71 -8.24 0.53
N LEU A 128 9.13 -7.79 -0.59
CA LEU A 128 9.80 -7.77 -1.89
C LEU A 128 11.06 -6.90 -1.86
N VAL A 129 10.95 -5.66 -1.35
CA VAL A 129 12.10 -4.74 -1.23
C VAL A 129 13.17 -5.34 -0.33
N VAL A 130 12.79 -5.87 0.83
CA VAL A 130 13.73 -6.49 1.79
C VAL A 130 14.45 -7.68 1.16
N SER A 131 13.73 -8.54 0.46
CA SER A 131 14.31 -9.71 -0.20
C SER A 131 15.25 -9.34 -1.35
N MET A 132 14.87 -8.32 -2.15
CA MET A 132 15.74 -7.81 -3.22
C MET A 132 17.02 -7.20 -2.65
N VAL A 133 16.92 -6.38 -1.58
CA VAL A 133 18.10 -5.80 -0.92
C VAL A 133 19.00 -6.88 -0.36
N ARG A 134 18.43 -7.92 0.27
CA ARG A 134 19.19 -9.08 0.77
C ARG A 134 19.98 -9.77 -0.32
N ALA A 135 19.34 -10.04 -1.45
CA ALA A 135 20.01 -10.67 -2.60
C ALA A 135 21.15 -9.79 -3.14
N GLY A 136 20.93 -8.46 -3.22
CA GLY A 136 21.96 -7.53 -3.66
C GLY A 136 23.12 -7.38 -2.66
N GLU A 137 22.83 -7.43 -1.35
CA GLU A 137 23.81 -7.36 -0.28
C GLU A 137 24.69 -8.62 -0.25
N GLU A 138 24.08 -9.80 -0.32
CA GLU A 138 24.76 -11.09 -0.36
C GLU A 138 25.53 -11.31 -1.68
N GLY A 139 24.99 -10.80 -2.78
CA GLY A 139 25.60 -10.95 -4.12
C GLY A 139 26.63 -9.88 -4.48
N GLY A 140 26.75 -8.81 -3.69
CA GLY A 140 27.70 -7.72 -3.96
C GLY A 140 27.28 -6.77 -5.10
N PHE A 141 25.98 -6.73 -5.49
CA PHE A 141 25.42 -5.86 -6.53
C PHE A 141 24.28 -4.99 -5.98
N LEU A 142 24.46 -4.48 -4.77
CA LEU A 142 23.45 -3.72 -4.02
C LEU A 142 22.98 -2.46 -4.77
N GLU A 143 23.89 -1.74 -5.43
CA GLU A 143 23.59 -0.52 -6.18
C GLU A 143 22.61 -0.78 -7.35
N ASP A 144 22.78 -1.89 -8.07
CA ASP A 144 21.89 -2.25 -9.18
C ASP A 144 20.50 -2.63 -8.69
N VAL A 145 20.44 -3.40 -7.61
CA VAL A 145 19.17 -3.78 -6.96
C VAL A 145 18.43 -2.54 -6.46
N LEU A 146 19.09 -1.63 -5.78
CA LEU A 146 18.48 -0.40 -5.28
C LEU A 146 17.93 0.47 -6.42
N LYS A 147 18.67 0.57 -7.54
CA LYS A 147 18.22 1.28 -8.73
C LYS A 147 16.95 0.64 -9.34
N ARG A 148 16.91 -0.69 -9.39
CA ARG A 148 15.73 -1.43 -9.86
C ARG A 148 14.53 -1.25 -8.92
N ILE A 149 14.73 -1.29 -7.61
CA ILE A 149 13.68 -1.01 -6.62
C ILE A 149 13.14 0.40 -6.82
N ALA A 150 14.00 1.39 -7.03
CA ALA A 150 13.59 2.76 -7.29
C ALA A 150 12.71 2.86 -8.54
N THR A 151 13.17 2.32 -9.67
CA THR A 151 12.43 2.32 -10.94
C THR A 151 11.10 1.57 -10.83
N PHE A 152 11.09 0.41 -10.17
CA PHE A 152 9.88 -0.38 -9.94
C PHE A 152 8.85 0.40 -9.11
N THR A 153 9.30 1.03 -8.02
CA THR A 153 8.43 1.80 -7.12
C THR A 153 7.86 3.03 -7.82
N ASP A 154 8.65 3.71 -8.66
CA ASP A 154 8.22 4.88 -9.42
C ASP A 154 7.19 4.49 -10.49
N HIS A 155 7.45 3.42 -11.25
CA HIS A 155 6.50 2.89 -12.23
C HIS A 155 5.17 2.44 -11.59
N GLN A 156 5.21 1.83 -10.40
CA GLN A 156 3.97 1.46 -9.69
C GLN A 156 3.14 2.68 -9.31
N GLU A 157 3.77 3.75 -8.86
CA GLU A 157 3.09 4.99 -8.48
C GLU A 157 2.52 5.70 -9.71
N ASP A 158 3.25 5.74 -10.82
CA ASP A 158 2.78 6.29 -12.09
C ASP A 158 1.57 5.53 -12.64
N LEU A 159 1.60 4.19 -12.62
CA LEU A 159 0.47 3.36 -13.03
C LEU A 159 -0.75 3.64 -12.15
N LYS A 160 -0.57 3.71 -10.83
CA LYS A 160 -1.64 4.04 -9.90
C LYS A 160 -2.22 5.43 -10.15
N GLY A 161 -1.37 6.41 -10.43
CA GLY A 161 -1.79 7.76 -10.80
C GLY A 161 -2.62 7.79 -12.07
N ARG A 162 -2.19 7.07 -13.13
CA ARG A 162 -2.92 6.96 -14.40
C ARG A 162 -4.28 6.28 -14.22
N VAL A 163 -4.34 5.17 -13.47
CA VAL A 163 -5.59 4.45 -13.19
C VAL A 163 -6.57 5.34 -12.41
N LEU A 164 -6.08 6.02 -11.38
CA LEU A 164 -6.91 6.92 -10.56
C LEU A 164 -7.43 8.10 -11.39
N GLY A 165 -6.59 8.67 -12.26
CA GLY A 165 -6.97 9.73 -13.20
C GLY A 165 -8.02 9.27 -14.22
N ALA A 166 -7.88 8.05 -14.75
CA ALA A 166 -8.84 7.48 -15.69
C ALA A 166 -10.22 7.22 -15.05
N ILE A 167 -10.27 6.85 -13.77
CA ILE A 167 -11.52 6.59 -13.04
C ILE A 167 -12.21 7.89 -12.58
N ALA A 168 -11.48 8.98 -12.45
CA ALA A 168 -12.02 10.23 -11.92
C ALA A 168 -13.20 10.77 -12.75
N TYR A 169 -13.10 10.76 -14.09
CA TYR A 169 -14.17 11.24 -14.96
C TYR A 169 -15.43 10.37 -14.91
N PRO A 170 -15.38 9.04 -15.07
CA PRO A 170 -16.54 8.17 -14.87
C PRO A 170 -17.19 8.33 -13.49
N ALA A 171 -16.37 8.42 -12.43
CA ALA A 171 -16.87 8.62 -11.07
C ALA A 171 -17.62 9.95 -10.93
N PHE A 172 -17.08 11.03 -11.50
CA PHE A 172 -17.76 12.34 -11.52
C PHE A 172 -19.11 12.27 -12.24
N LEU A 173 -19.17 11.64 -13.43
CA LEU A 173 -20.42 11.48 -14.18
C LEU A 173 -21.46 10.68 -13.41
N VAL A 174 -21.06 9.57 -12.76
CA VAL A 174 -21.99 8.75 -11.97
C VAL A 174 -22.52 9.54 -10.77
N VAL A 175 -21.66 10.24 -10.04
CA VAL A 175 -22.07 11.06 -8.87
C VAL A 175 -23.00 12.18 -9.32
N THR A 176 -22.66 12.90 -10.38
CA THR A 176 -23.48 14.01 -10.88
C THR A 176 -24.83 13.51 -11.41
N GLY A 177 -24.83 12.44 -12.22
CA GLY A 177 -26.05 11.84 -12.75
C GLY A 177 -26.96 11.33 -11.63
N PHE A 178 -26.39 10.64 -10.63
CA PHE A 178 -27.15 10.17 -9.48
C PHE A 178 -27.74 11.33 -8.67
N THR A 179 -26.97 12.39 -8.48
CA THR A 179 -27.44 13.59 -7.76
C THR A 179 -28.59 14.24 -8.50
N VAL A 180 -28.49 14.44 -9.83
CA VAL A 180 -29.55 15.04 -10.63
C VAL A 180 -30.82 14.20 -10.59
N VAL A 181 -30.72 12.88 -10.78
CA VAL A 181 -31.87 11.96 -10.70
C VAL A 181 -32.52 12.00 -9.32
N THR A 182 -31.73 11.99 -8.25
CA THR A 182 -32.24 12.06 -6.87
C THR A 182 -32.98 13.36 -6.62
N VAL A 183 -32.41 14.49 -7.02
CA VAL A 183 -33.05 15.81 -6.91
C VAL A 183 -34.36 15.84 -7.71
N MET A 184 -34.39 15.30 -8.92
CA MET A 184 -35.61 15.22 -9.74
C MET A 184 -36.69 14.39 -9.04
N ILE A 185 -36.34 13.22 -8.52
CA ILE A 185 -37.31 12.32 -7.85
C ILE A 185 -37.83 12.93 -6.53
N VAL A 186 -36.96 13.51 -5.73
CA VAL A 186 -37.31 14.00 -4.38
C VAL A 186 -37.99 15.37 -4.41
N TRP A 187 -37.60 16.23 -5.32
CA TRP A 187 -38.04 17.63 -5.31
C TRP A 187 -38.97 17.98 -6.47
N PHE A 188 -38.76 17.38 -7.65
CA PHE A 188 -39.52 17.75 -8.84
C PHE A 188 -40.80 16.90 -9.02
N VAL A 189 -40.70 15.59 -8.89
CA VAL A 189 -41.80 14.64 -9.05
C VAL A 189 -43.02 14.99 -8.15
N PRO A 190 -42.85 15.32 -6.87
CA PRO A 190 -44.01 15.66 -5.99
C PRO A 190 -44.79 16.85 -6.46
N LYS A 191 -44.19 17.81 -7.15
CA LYS A 191 -44.92 18.98 -7.66
C LYS A 191 -45.99 18.63 -8.70
N PHE A 192 -45.87 17.47 -9.32
CA PHE A 192 -46.81 16.96 -10.32
C PHE A 192 -47.84 15.97 -9.72
N GLU A 193 -47.74 15.62 -8.44
CA GLU A 193 -48.66 14.70 -7.77
C GLU A 193 -50.14 15.09 -7.94
N PRO A 194 -50.52 16.38 -7.84
CA PRO A 194 -51.93 16.77 -8.05
C PRO A 194 -52.47 16.54 -9.48
N ILE A 195 -51.56 16.53 -10.47
CA ILE A 195 -51.90 16.24 -11.87
C ILE A 195 -52.08 14.73 -12.07
N PHE A 196 -51.21 13.96 -11.48
CA PHE A 196 -51.22 12.49 -11.56
C PHE A 196 -52.39 11.87 -10.80
N ASP A 197 -52.85 12.48 -9.70
CA ASP A 197 -54.01 12.03 -8.96
C ASP A 197 -55.31 12.11 -9.77
N ARG A 198 -55.45 13.14 -10.59
CA ARG A 198 -56.59 13.26 -11.52
C ARG A 198 -56.57 12.15 -12.59
N LEU A 199 -55.40 11.79 -13.14
CA LEU A 199 -55.23 10.72 -14.12
C LEU A 199 -55.42 9.33 -13.48
N LYS A 200 -55.01 9.18 -12.22
CA LYS A 200 -55.19 7.94 -11.43
C LYS A 200 -56.67 7.60 -11.20
N THR A 201 -57.49 8.60 -10.96
CA THR A 201 -58.93 8.42 -10.82
C THR A 201 -59.60 8.06 -12.15
N GLN A 202 -59.00 8.35 -13.29
CA GLN A 202 -59.49 8.00 -14.62
C GLN A 202 -58.95 6.64 -15.13
N GLY A 203 -58.05 5.98 -14.37
CA GLY A 203 -57.51 4.67 -14.71
C GLY A 203 -56.45 4.70 -15.84
N GLU A 204 -55.96 5.85 -16.25
CA GLU A 204 -55.06 6.04 -17.42
C GLU A 204 -53.57 6.16 -17.05
N LEU A 205 -53.15 5.89 -15.81
CA LEU A 205 -51.76 6.02 -15.39
C LEU A 205 -50.91 4.85 -15.86
N PRO A 206 -49.84 5.11 -16.65
CA PRO A 206 -48.86 4.08 -17.03
C PRO A 206 -48.17 3.51 -15.79
N TRP A 207 -47.88 2.21 -15.82
CA TRP A 207 -47.19 1.51 -14.71
C TRP A 207 -45.86 2.14 -14.29
N ALA A 208 -45.12 2.74 -15.23
CA ALA A 208 -43.85 3.42 -14.97
C ALA A 208 -44.06 4.68 -14.10
N THR A 209 -45.17 5.43 -14.31
CA THR A 209 -45.46 6.61 -13.53
C THR A 209 -45.93 6.24 -12.11
N THR A 210 -46.69 5.17 -11.96
CA THR A 210 -47.09 4.68 -10.61
C THR A 210 -45.88 4.20 -9.82
N THR A 211 -44.92 3.52 -10.46
CA THR A 211 -43.67 3.11 -9.83
C THR A 211 -42.81 4.31 -9.43
N LEU A 212 -42.68 5.32 -10.29
CA LEU A 212 -41.92 6.54 -10.01
C LEU A 212 -42.49 7.31 -8.82
N LEU A 213 -43.84 7.48 -8.78
CA LEU A 213 -44.53 8.11 -7.65
C LEU A 213 -44.36 7.30 -6.37
N GLY A 214 -44.42 5.97 -6.45
CA GLY A 214 -44.17 5.08 -5.30
C GLY A 214 -42.78 5.25 -4.74
N ILE A 215 -41.76 5.30 -5.61
CA ILE A 215 -40.36 5.54 -5.21
C ILE A 215 -40.23 6.95 -4.59
N SER A 216 -40.78 7.96 -5.22
CA SER A 216 -40.76 9.34 -4.71
C SER A 216 -41.42 9.46 -3.34
N GLY A 217 -42.61 8.87 -3.18
CA GLY A 217 -43.32 8.86 -1.90
C GLY A 217 -42.55 8.11 -0.81
N PHE A 218 -41.97 6.95 -1.14
CA PHE A 218 -41.12 6.21 -0.22
C PHE A 218 -39.91 7.02 0.24
N LEU A 219 -39.23 7.70 -0.69
CA LEU A 219 -38.07 8.53 -0.38
C LEU A 219 -38.39 9.75 0.51
N GLN A 220 -39.63 10.21 0.48
CA GLN A 220 -40.09 11.36 1.26
C GLN A 220 -40.70 10.98 2.59
N GLN A 221 -41.02 9.70 2.83
CA GLN A 221 -41.59 9.29 4.10
C GLN A 221 -40.64 9.59 5.26
N PRO A 222 -41.12 10.25 6.32
CA PRO A 222 -40.36 10.44 7.53
C PRO A 222 -40.13 9.08 8.22
N LEU A 223 -38.91 8.75 8.51
CA LEU A 223 -38.52 7.46 9.13
C LEU A 223 -38.97 7.34 10.58
N VAL A 224 -39.04 8.48 11.27
CA VAL A 224 -39.52 8.59 12.64
C VAL A 224 -40.35 9.87 12.72
N GLU A 225 -41.54 9.78 13.22
CA GLU A 225 -42.40 10.96 13.45
C GLU A 225 -41.68 11.98 14.34
N GLY A 226 -41.43 13.17 13.79
CA GLY A 226 -40.75 14.27 14.48
C GLY A 226 -39.22 14.37 14.33
N SER A 227 -38.55 13.45 13.62
CA SER A 227 -37.07 13.46 13.53
C SER A 227 -36.50 14.21 12.33
N GLY A 228 -37.32 14.59 11.34
CA GLY A 228 -36.84 15.20 10.08
C GLY A 228 -35.94 14.27 9.21
N ALA A 229 -35.74 13.03 9.65
CA ALA A 229 -34.94 12.04 8.91
C ALA A 229 -35.83 11.39 7.84
N GLN A 230 -35.48 11.59 6.60
CA GLN A 230 -36.20 11.06 5.44
C GLN A 230 -35.61 9.74 4.96
N ALA A 231 -36.41 8.88 4.28
CA ALA A 231 -35.98 7.55 3.82
C ALA A 231 -34.78 7.60 2.90
N TRP A 232 -34.56 8.67 2.13
CA TRP A 232 -33.38 8.83 1.30
C TRP A 232 -32.07 8.88 2.10
N MET A 233 -32.10 9.37 3.35
CA MET A 233 -30.92 9.36 4.25
C MET A 233 -30.53 7.94 4.63
N LEU A 234 -31.53 7.03 4.87
CA LEU A 234 -31.23 5.62 5.11
C LEU A 234 -30.65 4.94 3.88
N ILE A 235 -31.16 5.25 2.69
CA ILE A 235 -30.62 4.68 1.46
C ILE A 235 -29.16 5.12 1.27
N LEU A 236 -28.87 6.39 1.50
CA LEU A 236 -27.52 6.92 1.46
C LEU A 236 -26.64 6.27 2.52
N LEU A 237 -27.14 6.12 3.73
CA LEU A 237 -26.43 5.46 4.84
C LEU A 237 -26.26 3.96 4.58
N ALA A 238 -27.24 3.29 3.97
CA ALA A 238 -27.15 1.90 3.55
C ALA A 238 -26.12 1.71 2.43
N VAL A 239 -26.11 2.57 1.42
CA VAL A 239 -25.12 2.53 0.32
C VAL A 239 -23.70 2.75 0.85
N VAL A 240 -23.53 3.74 1.74
CA VAL A 240 -22.24 3.98 2.42
C VAL A 240 -21.89 2.79 3.33
N GLY A 241 -22.86 2.26 4.08
CA GLY A 241 -22.67 1.09 4.96
C GLY A 241 -22.30 -0.19 4.20
N ILE A 242 -22.98 -0.46 3.08
CA ILE A 242 -22.68 -1.60 2.20
C ILE A 242 -21.31 -1.41 1.55
N GLY A 243 -20.98 -0.20 1.09
CA GLY A 243 -19.66 0.13 0.55
C GLY A 243 -18.55 -0.05 1.57
N PHE A 244 -18.75 0.47 2.79
CA PHE A 244 -17.81 0.35 3.89
C PHE A 244 -17.72 -1.09 4.42
N GLY A 245 -18.85 -1.77 4.58
CA GLY A 245 -18.94 -3.18 4.99
C GLY A 245 -18.29 -4.10 3.95
N GLY A 246 -18.54 -3.89 2.66
CA GLY A 246 -17.88 -4.59 1.57
C GLY A 246 -16.36 -4.35 1.54
N MET A 247 -15.93 -3.12 1.79
CA MET A 247 -14.51 -2.78 1.91
C MET A 247 -13.86 -3.43 3.15
N MET A 248 -14.59 -3.52 4.25
CA MET A 248 -14.11 -4.17 5.47
C MET A 248 -14.10 -5.69 5.34
N TRP A 249 -15.12 -6.26 4.72
CA TRP A 249 -15.20 -7.70 4.42
C TRP A 249 -14.13 -8.14 3.41
N SER A 250 -13.82 -7.32 2.41
CA SER A 250 -12.75 -7.59 1.44
C SER A 250 -11.34 -7.60 2.06
N ARG A 251 -11.19 -7.19 3.33
CA ARG A 251 -9.93 -7.27 4.10
C ARG A 251 -9.80 -8.55 4.91
N THR A 252 -10.87 -9.35 5.04
CA THR A 252 -10.81 -10.67 5.66
C THR A 252 -10.25 -11.70 4.68
N GLU A 253 -9.57 -12.75 5.15
CA GLU A 253 -8.98 -13.78 4.28
C GLU A 253 -10.01 -14.43 3.34
N ALA A 254 -11.20 -14.75 3.86
CA ALA A 254 -12.29 -15.30 3.06
C ALA A 254 -12.81 -14.29 2.02
N GLY A 255 -12.94 -13.01 2.40
CA GLY A 255 -13.36 -11.94 1.50
C GLY A 255 -12.31 -11.65 0.42
N GLN A 256 -11.03 -11.69 0.75
CA GLN A 256 -9.94 -11.54 -0.20
C GLN A 256 -9.94 -12.69 -1.22
N TRP A 257 -10.04 -13.93 -0.76
CA TRP A 257 -10.07 -15.08 -1.66
C TRP A 257 -11.25 -15.01 -2.66
N LEU A 258 -12.46 -14.67 -2.19
CA LEU A 258 -13.64 -14.56 -3.06
C LEU A 258 -13.53 -13.38 -4.03
N THR A 259 -13.10 -12.21 -3.54
CA THR A 259 -12.90 -11.03 -4.40
C THR A 259 -11.80 -11.26 -5.42
N ASP A 260 -10.71 -11.92 -5.05
CA ASP A 260 -9.60 -12.23 -5.94
C ASP A 260 -10.01 -13.26 -7.01
N ARG A 261 -10.80 -14.26 -6.63
CA ARG A 261 -11.36 -15.25 -7.58
C ARG A 261 -12.35 -14.60 -8.57
N LEU A 262 -13.19 -13.68 -8.09
CA LEU A 262 -14.10 -12.92 -8.97
C LEU A 262 -13.34 -11.97 -9.90
N ARG A 263 -12.28 -11.33 -9.40
CA ARG A 263 -11.41 -10.45 -10.21
C ARG A 263 -10.67 -11.22 -11.30
N LEU A 264 -10.22 -12.45 -11.03
CA LEU A 264 -9.55 -13.30 -12.03
C LEU A 264 -10.47 -13.72 -13.18
N LYS A 265 -11.80 -13.71 -13.00
CA LYS A 265 -12.76 -13.88 -14.12
C LYS A 265 -12.71 -12.73 -15.12
N LEU A 266 -12.19 -11.57 -14.72
CA LEU A 266 -11.92 -10.46 -15.63
C LEU A 266 -10.55 -10.67 -16.29
N ASN A 267 -10.53 -11.03 -17.57
CA ASN A 267 -9.32 -11.31 -18.33
C ASN A 267 -8.21 -10.24 -18.15
N VAL A 268 -8.59 -8.98 -18.07
CA VAL A 268 -7.65 -7.86 -17.89
C VAL A 268 -6.90 -7.96 -16.55
N ILE A 269 -7.59 -8.29 -15.45
CA ILE A 269 -6.98 -8.38 -14.11
C ILE A 269 -6.09 -9.61 -14.01
N ARG A 270 -6.53 -10.72 -14.59
CA ARG A 270 -5.75 -11.96 -14.70
C ARG A 270 -4.45 -11.71 -15.45
N SER A 271 -4.52 -11.12 -16.64
CA SER A 271 -3.34 -10.78 -17.46
C SER A 271 -2.38 -9.83 -16.73
N LEU A 272 -2.91 -8.82 -16.03
CA LEU A 272 -2.09 -7.88 -15.27
C LEU A 272 -1.35 -8.54 -14.10
N ALA A 273 -2.02 -9.43 -13.36
CA ALA A 273 -1.42 -10.15 -12.23
C ALA A 273 -0.35 -11.15 -12.73
N THR A 274 -0.63 -11.89 -13.81
CA THR A 274 0.33 -12.79 -14.45
C THR A 274 1.53 -12.04 -15.02
N ALA A 275 1.31 -10.94 -15.74
CA ALA A 275 2.40 -10.11 -16.27
C ALA A 275 3.29 -9.54 -15.15
N ARG A 276 2.70 -9.16 -14.01
CA ARG A 276 3.46 -8.72 -12.83
C ARG A 276 4.30 -9.85 -12.28
N PHE A 277 3.74 -11.04 -12.12
CA PHE A 277 4.47 -12.24 -11.68
C PHE A 277 5.65 -12.54 -12.61
N CYS A 278 5.42 -12.65 -13.93
CA CYS A 278 6.46 -12.95 -14.91
C CYS A 278 7.59 -11.91 -14.90
N ARG A 279 7.24 -10.62 -14.87
CA ARG A 279 8.22 -9.53 -14.83
C ARG A 279 9.09 -9.58 -13.57
N ILE A 280 8.50 -9.82 -12.40
CA ILE A 280 9.24 -9.89 -11.14
C ILE A 280 10.11 -11.13 -11.12
N LEU A 281 9.56 -12.29 -11.48
CA LEU A 281 10.33 -13.53 -11.57
C LEU A 281 11.50 -13.40 -12.54
N GLY A 282 11.26 -12.94 -13.76
CA GLY A 282 12.32 -12.70 -14.75
C GLY A 282 13.39 -11.72 -14.27
N THR A 283 12.96 -10.62 -13.63
CA THR A 283 13.90 -9.63 -13.06
C THR A 283 14.77 -10.23 -11.97
N LEU A 284 14.21 -11.03 -11.07
CA LEU A 284 14.97 -11.67 -10.00
C LEU A 284 15.96 -12.71 -10.53
N LEU A 285 15.52 -13.54 -11.49
CA LEU A 285 16.39 -14.53 -12.15
C LEU A 285 17.54 -13.87 -12.90
N HIS A 286 17.25 -12.80 -13.66
CA HIS A 286 18.27 -12.02 -14.37
C HIS A 286 19.32 -11.42 -13.42
N ASN A 287 18.96 -11.17 -12.17
CA ASN A 287 19.86 -10.69 -11.12
C ASN A 287 20.56 -11.82 -10.35
N GLY A 288 20.44 -13.06 -10.81
CA GLY A 288 21.10 -14.21 -10.17
C GLY A 288 20.47 -14.68 -8.87
N VAL A 289 19.23 -14.22 -8.55
CA VAL A 289 18.51 -14.71 -7.38
C VAL A 289 18.08 -16.16 -7.63
N PRO A 290 18.36 -17.12 -6.72
CA PRO A 290 17.96 -18.51 -6.87
C PRO A 290 16.47 -18.65 -7.16
N ILE A 291 16.10 -19.56 -8.07
CA ILE A 291 14.73 -19.71 -8.59
C ILE A 291 13.67 -19.87 -7.47
N LEU A 292 13.96 -20.67 -6.44
CA LEU A 292 13.03 -20.89 -5.32
C LEU A 292 12.76 -19.60 -4.53
N ASN A 293 13.78 -18.79 -4.29
CA ASN A 293 13.63 -17.50 -3.64
C ASN A 293 12.89 -16.52 -4.54
N SER A 294 13.19 -16.54 -5.84
CA SER A 294 12.52 -15.70 -6.84
C SER A 294 11.02 -16.03 -6.93
N LEU A 295 10.64 -17.31 -6.91
CA LEU A 295 9.24 -17.74 -6.90
C LEU A 295 8.50 -17.30 -5.63
N ARG A 296 9.12 -17.42 -4.45
CA ARG A 296 8.52 -16.96 -3.19
C ARG A 296 8.25 -15.47 -3.22
N ILE A 297 9.20 -14.67 -3.68
CA ILE A 297 9.07 -13.23 -3.80
C ILE A 297 8.01 -12.84 -4.84
N ALA A 298 8.06 -13.48 -6.02
CA ALA A 298 7.11 -13.22 -7.11
C ALA A 298 5.67 -13.62 -6.73
N LYS A 299 5.49 -14.67 -5.92
CA LYS A 299 4.22 -15.08 -5.34
C LYS A 299 3.57 -13.93 -4.55
N ASP A 300 4.31 -13.37 -3.58
CA ASP A 300 3.79 -12.31 -2.71
C ASP A 300 3.51 -11.02 -3.52
N ALA A 301 4.30 -10.77 -4.54
CA ALA A 301 4.15 -9.62 -5.43
C ALA A 301 3.03 -9.77 -6.48
N SER A 302 2.51 -10.98 -6.72
CA SER A 302 1.39 -11.21 -7.64
C SER A 302 0.13 -10.42 -7.25
N GLY A 303 -0.04 -10.19 -5.95
CA GLY A 303 -1.15 -9.42 -5.39
C GLY A 303 -2.51 -10.10 -5.52
N ASN A 304 -2.53 -11.43 -5.72
CA ASN A 304 -3.73 -12.24 -5.82
C ASN A 304 -3.52 -13.59 -5.12
N MET A 305 -4.38 -13.93 -4.18
CA MET A 305 -4.25 -15.14 -3.35
C MET A 305 -4.39 -16.45 -4.15
N VAL A 306 -5.20 -16.46 -5.21
CA VAL A 306 -5.42 -17.65 -6.04
C VAL A 306 -4.16 -17.93 -6.87
N LEU A 307 -3.61 -16.91 -7.53
CA LEU A 307 -2.33 -17.02 -8.23
C LEU A 307 -1.18 -17.37 -7.27
N ALA A 308 -1.17 -16.79 -6.07
CA ALA A 308 -0.17 -17.11 -5.05
C ALA A 308 -0.21 -18.59 -4.66
N GLY A 309 -1.40 -19.21 -4.58
CA GLY A 309 -1.56 -20.64 -4.37
C GLY A 309 -0.94 -21.47 -5.49
N ALA A 310 -1.24 -21.14 -6.76
CA ALA A 310 -0.69 -21.82 -7.93
C ALA A 310 0.85 -21.72 -7.99
N ILE A 311 1.38 -20.52 -7.71
CA ILE A 311 2.82 -20.27 -7.68
C ILE A 311 3.49 -21.05 -6.55
N ASN A 312 2.84 -21.18 -5.40
CA ASN A 312 3.38 -21.98 -4.29
C ASN A 312 3.51 -23.45 -4.67
N THR A 313 2.45 -24.03 -5.27
CA THR A 313 2.47 -25.41 -5.77
C THR A 313 3.58 -25.61 -6.82
N ALA A 314 3.80 -24.62 -7.68
CA ALA A 314 4.87 -24.65 -8.65
C ALA A 314 6.27 -24.55 -7.98
N ALA A 315 6.42 -23.72 -6.94
CA ALA A 315 7.65 -23.63 -6.17
C ALA A 315 8.01 -24.94 -5.46
N ASP A 316 7.00 -25.63 -4.88
CA ASP A 316 7.17 -26.94 -4.27
C ASP A 316 7.61 -27.98 -5.33
N SER A 317 7.04 -27.94 -6.54
CA SER A 317 7.43 -28.81 -7.66
C SER A 317 8.87 -28.57 -8.09
N VAL A 318 9.30 -27.31 -8.21
CA VAL A 318 10.70 -26.95 -8.53
C VAL A 318 11.65 -27.39 -7.42
N GLN A 319 11.23 -27.32 -6.16
CA GLN A 319 12.02 -27.83 -5.02
C GLN A 319 12.25 -29.34 -5.12
N ASP A 320 11.27 -30.09 -5.67
CA ASP A 320 11.37 -31.53 -5.96
C ASP A 320 12.16 -31.84 -7.25
N GLY A 321 12.72 -30.85 -7.92
CA GLY A 321 13.44 -30.99 -9.17
C GLY A 321 12.54 -31.23 -10.40
N LYS A 322 11.23 -30.90 -10.29
CA LYS A 322 10.26 -31.00 -11.38
C LYS A 322 10.09 -29.67 -12.12
N SER A 323 9.36 -29.72 -13.24
CA SER A 323 9.08 -28.54 -14.07
C SER A 323 8.27 -27.46 -13.33
N LEU A 324 8.58 -26.18 -13.62
CA LEU A 324 7.82 -25.01 -13.20
C LEU A 324 6.51 -24.87 -14.01
N ALA A 325 6.59 -25.08 -15.33
CA ALA A 325 5.47 -24.87 -16.25
C ALA A 325 4.27 -25.81 -15.98
N GLY A 326 4.54 -27.08 -15.66
CA GLY A 326 3.51 -28.09 -15.45
C GLY A 326 2.46 -27.70 -14.39
N PRO A 327 2.84 -27.44 -13.14
CA PRO A 327 1.90 -27.04 -12.09
C PRO A 327 1.20 -25.70 -12.37
N LEU A 328 1.88 -24.74 -13.01
CA LEU A 328 1.25 -23.46 -13.41
C LEU A 328 0.14 -23.69 -14.44
N GLY A 329 0.38 -24.55 -15.44
CA GLY A 329 -0.63 -24.92 -16.43
C GLY A 329 -1.79 -25.69 -15.81
N ALA A 330 -1.50 -26.67 -14.94
CA ALA A 330 -2.52 -27.46 -14.25
C ALA A 330 -3.44 -26.61 -13.34
N SER A 331 -2.98 -25.46 -12.86
CA SER A 331 -3.79 -24.54 -12.05
C SER A 331 -4.94 -23.91 -12.84
N GLY A 332 -4.85 -23.79 -14.17
CA GLY A 332 -5.81 -23.11 -15.02
C GLY A 332 -5.85 -21.57 -14.84
N GLU A 333 -5.01 -21.04 -13.97
CA GLU A 333 -4.99 -19.60 -13.64
C GLU A 333 -4.03 -18.79 -14.52
N PHE A 334 -3.13 -19.45 -15.25
CA PHE A 334 -2.23 -18.86 -16.23
C PHE A 334 -2.75 -19.10 -17.64
N ALA A 335 -2.54 -18.15 -18.55
CA ALA A 335 -2.87 -18.35 -19.96
C ALA A 335 -1.93 -19.38 -20.57
N ASP A 336 -2.44 -20.22 -21.47
CA ASP A 336 -1.68 -21.32 -22.09
C ASP A 336 -0.40 -20.81 -22.77
N GLU A 337 -0.48 -19.64 -23.43
CA GLU A 337 0.67 -18.97 -24.07
C GLU A 337 1.79 -18.66 -23.08
N ILE A 338 1.45 -18.22 -21.86
CA ILE A 338 2.42 -17.92 -20.79
C ILE A 338 3.04 -19.21 -20.27
N VAL A 339 2.24 -20.27 -20.11
CA VAL A 339 2.72 -21.58 -19.66
C VAL A 339 3.68 -22.18 -20.68
N GLU A 340 3.36 -22.10 -21.98
CA GLU A 340 4.23 -22.54 -23.05
C GLU A 340 5.54 -21.73 -23.10
N MET A 341 5.47 -20.41 -22.96
CA MET A 341 6.66 -19.57 -22.87
C MET A 341 7.57 -19.97 -21.70
N ILE A 342 6.98 -20.22 -20.52
CA ILE A 342 7.73 -20.69 -19.34
C ILE A 342 8.37 -22.06 -19.63
N ALA A 343 7.66 -23.00 -20.25
CA ALA A 343 8.18 -24.32 -20.61
C ALA A 343 9.37 -24.22 -21.55
N VAL A 344 9.27 -23.43 -22.61
CA VAL A 344 10.39 -23.18 -23.55
C VAL A 344 11.58 -22.52 -22.85
N GLY A 345 11.32 -21.54 -21.97
CA GLY A 345 12.36 -20.89 -21.19
C GLY A 345 13.07 -21.84 -20.21
N GLU A 346 12.32 -22.77 -19.63
CA GLU A 346 12.84 -23.83 -18.74
C GLU A 346 13.72 -24.83 -19.52
N GLU A 347 13.22 -25.33 -20.67
CA GLU A 347 13.96 -26.28 -21.52
C GLU A 347 15.24 -25.64 -22.12
N SER A 348 15.18 -24.38 -22.50
CA SER A 348 16.32 -23.65 -23.06
C SER A 348 17.28 -23.10 -22.01
N ASN A 349 17.01 -23.30 -20.72
CA ASN A 349 17.76 -22.70 -19.59
C ASN A 349 17.89 -21.17 -19.70
N ASN A 350 16.88 -20.53 -20.29
CA ASN A 350 16.84 -19.09 -20.55
C ASN A 350 15.52 -18.45 -20.07
N LEU A 351 15.07 -18.90 -18.90
CA LEU A 351 13.79 -18.49 -18.31
C LEU A 351 13.73 -16.98 -18.07
N GLU A 352 14.86 -16.37 -17.74
CA GLU A 352 14.94 -14.93 -17.44
C GLU A 352 14.57 -14.04 -18.63
N GLN A 353 15.09 -14.34 -19.82
CA GLN A 353 14.82 -13.55 -21.03
C GLN A 353 13.39 -13.73 -21.53
N VAL A 354 12.88 -14.95 -21.44
CA VAL A 354 11.51 -15.27 -21.87
C VAL A 354 10.47 -14.57 -21.00
N LEU A 355 10.74 -14.40 -19.71
CA LEU A 355 9.82 -13.76 -18.78
C LEU A 355 9.86 -12.23 -18.80
N ILE A 356 10.93 -11.61 -19.30
CA ILE A 356 11.07 -10.14 -19.36
C ILE A 356 10.46 -9.58 -20.65
N ASN A 357 10.50 -10.31 -21.76
CA ASN A 357 9.95 -9.91 -23.05
C ASN A 357 8.44 -10.12 -23.14
#